data_6636682bcdee3ee6ee6e07611e937ea1
#
_entry.id   6636682bcdee3ee6ee6e07611e937ea1
#
_cell.length_a   1.000
_cell.length_b   1.000
_cell.length_c   1.000
_cell.angle_alpha   90.00
_cell.angle_beta   90.00
_cell.angle_gamma   90.00
#
_symmetry.space_group_name_H-M   'P 1'
#
loop_
_entity.id
_entity.type
_entity.pdbx_description
1 polymer ?
#
loop_
_entity_poly.entity_id
_entity_poly.type
_entity_poly.pdbx_seq_one_letter_code
_entity_poly.pdbx_strand_id
1 'polypeptide(L)'
;MFIKKDSGGATMLVQIMYPGHTGADEFDLIAAPRHDEIAPAPNMLEITGAPHRVNEKKLAEAADEWQGRFAYLPKPRIALIVGGSSRRRKFTSEMATELGRKAAKMASATGGSLLVTTSRRTGEAEAALLAEINDPNFVFRWGDEGENPYFGFLALADTVIV
;
A
#
# COMPACT_ATOMS: atom_id res chain seq x y z
N MET A 1 -17.20 -3.47 -25.92
CA MET A 1 -15.77 -3.84 -25.83
C MET A 1 -15.37 -4.78 -26.95
N PHE A 2 -14.19 -4.57 -27.57
CA PHE A 2 -13.76 -5.27 -28.79
C PHE A 2 -13.72 -6.81 -28.64
N ILE A 3 -13.01 -7.31 -27.60
CA ILE A 3 -12.85 -8.77 -27.38
C ILE A 3 -14.19 -9.50 -27.25
N LYS A 4 -15.16 -8.96 -26.52
CA LYS A 4 -16.48 -9.58 -26.34
C LYS A 4 -17.26 -9.61 -27.68
N LYS A 5 -17.17 -8.56 -28.48
CA LYS A 5 -17.79 -8.49 -29.81
C LYS A 5 -17.13 -9.47 -30.78
N ASP A 6 -15.80 -9.53 -30.79
CA ASP A 6 -15.02 -10.40 -31.66
C ASP A 6 -15.24 -11.89 -31.36
N SER A 7 -15.48 -12.26 -30.11
CA SER A 7 -15.83 -13.62 -29.68
C SER A 7 -17.30 -14.00 -29.91
N GLY A 8 -18.09 -13.15 -30.57
CA GLY A 8 -19.54 -13.37 -30.72
C GLY A 8 -20.31 -13.40 -29.39
N GLY A 9 -19.77 -12.76 -28.35
CA GLY A 9 -20.36 -12.74 -27.02
C GLY A 9 -19.99 -13.90 -26.11
N ALA A 10 -19.13 -14.83 -26.56
CA ALA A 10 -18.72 -15.99 -25.76
C ALA A 10 -17.76 -15.63 -24.62
N THR A 11 -17.07 -14.48 -24.71
CA THR A 11 -16.13 -14.03 -23.66
C THR A 11 -16.87 -13.32 -22.54
N MET A 12 -16.70 -13.80 -21.30
CA MET A 12 -17.14 -13.11 -20.09
C MET A 12 -16.15 -12.01 -19.73
N LEU A 13 -16.64 -10.79 -19.52
CA LEU A 13 -15.85 -9.64 -19.08
C LEU A 13 -16.06 -9.38 -17.60
N VAL A 14 -15.00 -9.53 -16.82
CA VAL A 14 -15.00 -9.23 -15.38
C VAL A 14 -14.06 -8.08 -15.08
N GLN A 15 -14.53 -7.11 -14.33
CA GLN A 15 -13.74 -5.96 -13.87
C GLN A 15 -13.61 -5.99 -12.35
N ILE A 16 -12.38 -5.83 -11.86
CA ILE A 16 -12.10 -5.57 -10.45
C ILE A 16 -11.84 -4.08 -10.29
N MET A 17 -12.48 -3.45 -9.33
CA MET A 17 -12.62 -2.01 -9.13
C MET A 17 -13.55 -1.37 -10.17
N TYR A 18 -14.22 -0.30 -9.75
CA TYR A 18 -15.21 0.36 -10.63
C TYR A 18 -14.52 1.08 -11.80
N PRO A 19 -14.90 0.79 -13.04
CA PRO A 19 -14.27 1.38 -14.23
C PRO A 19 -14.70 2.83 -14.51
N GLY A 20 -15.69 3.35 -13.79
CA GLY A 20 -16.39 4.60 -14.07
C GLY A 20 -17.75 4.36 -14.74
N HIS A 21 -18.52 5.44 -14.91
CA HIS A 21 -19.89 5.32 -15.44
C HIS A 21 -19.94 4.91 -16.91
N THR A 22 -18.96 5.32 -17.71
CA THR A 22 -18.94 5.01 -19.15
C THR A 22 -18.53 3.56 -19.38
N GLY A 23 -19.43 2.76 -19.94
CA GLY A 23 -19.18 1.38 -20.33
C GLY A 23 -19.26 0.37 -19.19
N ALA A 24 -19.75 0.74 -18.01
CA ALA A 24 -19.95 -0.20 -16.90
C ALA A 24 -20.96 -1.30 -17.24
N ASP A 25 -21.93 -1.01 -18.08
CA ASP A 25 -22.95 -1.92 -18.60
C ASP A 25 -22.41 -2.97 -19.59
N GLU A 26 -21.22 -2.76 -20.14
CA GLU A 26 -20.57 -3.74 -21.03
C GLU A 26 -19.93 -4.91 -20.29
N PHE A 27 -19.72 -4.80 -18.98
CA PHE A 27 -19.16 -5.87 -18.16
C PHE A 27 -20.22 -6.85 -17.70
N ASP A 28 -19.89 -8.13 -17.67
CA ASP A 28 -20.77 -9.17 -17.13
C ASP A 28 -20.75 -9.18 -15.59
N LEU A 29 -19.61 -8.77 -15.00
CA LEU A 29 -19.44 -8.63 -13.56
C LEU A 29 -18.45 -7.52 -13.24
N ILE A 30 -18.79 -6.68 -12.27
CA ILE A 30 -17.91 -5.67 -11.69
C ILE A 30 -17.83 -5.93 -10.19
N ALA A 31 -16.64 -6.27 -9.67
CA ALA A 31 -16.40 -6.38 -8.24
C ALA A 31 -15.85 -5.04 -7.72
N ALA A 32 -16.65 -4.29 -6.96
CA ALA A 32 -16.30 -2.99 -6.42
C ALA A 32 -16.26 -2.99 -4.89
N PRO A 33 -15.24 -2.37 -4.26
CA PRO A 33 -15.18 -2.23 -2.82
C PRO A 33 -16.32 -1.40 -2.27
N ARG A 34 -16.86 -1.81 -1.11
CA ARG A 34 -17.92 -1.06 -0.40
C ARG A 34 -17.56 0.40 -0.15
N HIS A 35 -16.29 0.69 0.15
CA HIS A 35 -15.85 2.05 0.45
C HIS A 35 -15.82 2.99 -0.78
N ASP A 36 -16.00 2.47 -1.99
CA ASP A 36 -16.15 3.28 -3.20
C ASP A 36 -17.57 3.86 -3.34
N GLU A 37 -18.54 3.39 -2.52
CA GLU A 37 -19.93 3.87 -2.46
C GLU A 37 -20.60 3.93 -3.84
N ILE A 38 -20.37 2.90 -4.66
CA ILE A 38 -20.94 2.80 -6.00
C ILE A 38 -22.40 2.34 -5.90
N ALA A 39 -23.28 2.97 -6.66
CA ALA A 39 -24.68 2.59 -6.70
C ALA A 39 -24.86 1.13 -7.16
N PRO A 40 -25.74 0.35 -6.52
CA PRO A 40 -26.01 -1.02 -6.92
C PRO A 40 -26.47 -1.14 -8.37
N ALA A 41 -25.99 -2.17 -9.08
CA ALA A 41 -26.43 -2.51 -10.43
C ALA A 41 -26.50 -4.04 -10.59
N PRO A 42 -27.26 -4.57 -11.58
CA PRO A 42 -27.43 -6.03 -11.75
C PRO A 42 -26.13 -6.80 -11.95
N ASN A 43 -25.11 -6.17 -12.52
CA ASN A 43 -23.78 -6.73 -12.75
C ASN A 43 -22.74 -6.30 -11.70
N MET A 44 -23.18 -5.73 -10.57
CA MET A 44 -22.29 -5.23 -9.52
C MET A 44 -22.23 -6.20 -8.36
N LEU A 45 -21.01 -6.58 -7.96
CA LEU A 45 -20.70 -7.32 -6.73
C LEU A 45 -19.98 -6.39 -5.78
N GLU A 46 -20.63 -6.06 -4.67
CA GLU A 46 -19.95 -5.35 -3.58
C GLU A 46 -19.04 -6.30 -2.81
N ILE A 47 -17.78 -5.91 -2.63
CA ILE A 47 -16.78 -6.67 -1.87
C ILE A 47 -16.26 -5.85 -0.68
N THR A 48 -15.83 -6.55 0.37
CA THR A 48 -15.21 -5.93 1.53
C THR A 48 -13.71 -5.70 1.23
N GLY A 49 -13.31 -4.44 1.15
CA GLY A 49 -11.95 -4.04 0.78
C GLY A 49 -11.61 -4.33 -0.69
N ALA A 50 -10.41 -3.96 -1.08
CA ALA A 50 -9.89 -4.26 -2.40
C ALA A 50 -9.16 -5.62 -2.40
N PRO A 51 -9.16 -6.38 -3.51
CA PRO A 51 -8.34 -7.58 -3.62
C PRO A 51 -6.87 -7.28 -3.40
N HIS A 52 -6.21 -8.04 -2.54
CA HIS A 52 -4.80 -7.87 -2.20
C HIS A 52 -4.07 -9.21 -2.07
N ARG A 53 -2.74 -9.15 -2.04
CA ARG A 53 -1.89 -10.34 -1.95
C ARG A 53 -1.48 -10.70 -0.52
N VAL A 54 -1.87 -9.90 0.47
CA VAL A 54 -1.56 -10.15 1.88
C VAL A 54 -2.41 -11.30 2.40
N ASN A 55 -1.79 -12.32 2.94
CA ASN A 55 -2.43 -13.45 3.61
C ASN A 55 -1.46 -14.04 4.64
N GLU A 56 -1.99 -14.84 5.57
CA GLU A 56 -1.22 -15.42 6.68
C GLU A 56 0.02 -16.18 6.21
N LYS A 57 -0.11 -17.00 5.17
CA LYS A 57 1.01 -17.78 4.63
C LYS A 57 2.16 -16.88 4.16
N LYS A 58 1.84 -15.83 3.38
CA LYS A 58 2.87 -14.88 2.89
C LYS A 58 3.49 -14.07 4.00
N LEU A 59 2.72 -13.72 5.03
CA LEU A 59 3.27 -13.01 6.18
C LEU A 59 4.20 -13.92 6.98
N ALA A 60 3.86 -15.19 7.18
CA ALA A 60 4.73 -16.16 7.85
C ALA A 60 6.05 -16.38 7.07
N GLU A 61 5.97 -16.61 5.76
CA GLU A 61 7.14 -16.74 4.89
C GLU A 61 8.04 -15.49 4.97
N ALA A 62 7.45 -14.29 4.90
CA ALA A 62 8.18 -13.04 5.01
C ALA A 62 8.77 -12.80 6.41
N ALA A 63 8.08 -13.24 7.48
CA ALA A 63 8.63 -13.18 8.82
C ALA A 63 9.91 -14.01 8.94
N ASP A 64 9.89 -15.25 8.44
CA ASP A 64 11.05 -16.14 8.47
C ASP A 64 12.24 -15.57 7.68
N GLU A 65 11.96 -14.97 6.52
CA GLU A 65 12.96 -14.37 5.64
C GLU A 65 13.60 -13.10 6.26
N TRP A 66 12.78 -12.22 6.85
CA TRP A 66 13.20 -10.87 7.24
C TRP A 66 13.56 -10.73 8.72
N GLN A 67 13.17 -11.66 9.60
CA GLN A 67 13.43 -11.55 11.04
C GLN A 67 14.91 -11.36 11.39
N GLY A 68 15.81 -12.07 10.70
CA GLY A 68 17.26 -11.94 10.90
C GLY A 68 17.79 -10.57 10.48
N ARG A 69 17.26 -10.03 9.36
CA ARG A 69 17.68 -8.72 8.83
C ARG A 69 17.25 -7.56 9.72
N PHE A 70 16.15 -7.72 10.47
CA PHE A 70 15.63 -6.69 11.39
C PHE A 70 15.97 -6.96 12.86
N ALA A 71 16.79 -7.98 13.16
CA ALA A 71 17.12 -8.37 14.54
C ALA A 71 17.78 -7.26 15.36
N TYR A 72 18.51 -6.36 14.70
CA TYR A 72 19.19 -5.23 15.35
C TYR A 72 18.24 -4.07 15.70
N LEU A 73 17.03 -4.07 15.18
CA LEU A 73 16.05 -3.02 15.40
C LEU A 73 15.25 -3.28 16.68
N PRO A 74 15.25 -2.34 17.64
CA PRO A 74 14.49 -2.50 18.87
C PRO A 74 12.97 -2.50 18.61
N LYS A 75 12.25 -3.18 19.49
CA LYS A 75 10.78 -3.17 19.53
C LYS A 75 10.29 -2.04 20.45
N PRO A 76 9.07 -1.50 20.20
CA PRO A 76 8.19 -1.85 19.10
C PRO A 76 8.73 -1.36 17.74
N ARG A 77 8.55 -2.17 16.69
CA ARG A 77 8.85 -1.79 15.32
C ARG A 77 7.63 -1.15 14.68
N ILE A 78 7.80 0.02 14.14
CA ILE A 78 6.72 0.79 13.51
C ILE A 78 6.96 0.83 12.02
N ALA A 79 6.12 0.18 11.23
CA ALA A 79 6.17 0.26 9.78
C ALA A 79 5.49 1.54 9.30
N LEU A 80 6.22 2.38 8.55
CA LEU A 80 5.73 3.57 7.89
C LEU A 80 5.71 3.32 6.38
N ILE A 81 4.50 3.10 5.83
CA ILE A 81 4.29 2.76 4.42
C ILE A 81 3.77 3.99 3.69
N VAL A 82 4.65 4.66 2.94
CA VAL A 82 4.32 5.96 2.35
C VAL A 82 3.87 5.83 0.91
N GLY A 83 2.60 6.15 0.66
CA GLY A 83 2.01 6.20 -0.67
C GLY A 83 2.49 7.43 -1.44
N GLY A 84 1.82 8.54 -1.25
CA GLY A 84 2.15 9.82 -1.91
C GLY A 84 0.97 10.45 -2.65
N SER A 85 1.27 11.24 -3.67
CA SER A 85 0.29 12.02 -4.41
C SER A 85 -0.73 11.16 -5.18
N SER A 86 -1.97 11.64 -5.23
CA SER A 86 -3.05 11.11 -6.06
C SER A 86 -3.56 12.18 -7.04
N ARG A 87 -4.51 11.81 -7.91
CA ARG A 87 -5.14 12.79 -8.83
C ARG A 87 -5.84 13.92 -8.08
N ARG A 88 -6.35 13.67 -6.86
CA ARG A 88 -7.16 14.62 -6.08
C ARG A 88 -6.40 15.29 -4.96
N ARG A 89 -5.26 14.74 -4.52
CA ARG A 89 -4.49 15.24 -3.38
C ARG A 89 -2.99 15.15 -3.65
N LYS A 90 -2.30 16.26 -3.50
CA LYS A 90 -0.84 16.28 -3.54
C LYS A 90 -0.28 15.91 -2.15
N PHE A 91 0.79 15.14 -2.15
CA PHE A 91 1.61 14.90 -0.98
C PHE A 91 2.80 15.84 -1.06
N THR A 92 2.79 16.91 -0.24
CA THR A 92 3.80 17.98 -0.31
C THR A 92 4.98 17.68 0.61
N SER A 93 6.09 18.41 0.42
CA SER A 93 7.27 18.30 1.28
C SER A 93 6.95 18.65 2.74
N GLU A 94 6.07 19.62 2.99
CA GLU A 94 5.63 19.98 4.35
C GLU A 94 4.87 18.84 5.01
N MET A 95 3.96 18.17 4.27
CA MET A 95 3.23 17.00 4.74
C MET A 95 4.18 15.84 5.02
N ALA A 96 5.18 15.65 4.19
CA ALA A 96 6.20 14.62 4.31
C ALA A 96 7.09 14.85 5.54
N THR A 97 7.57 16.08 5.75
CA THR A 97 8.30 16.49 6.96
C THR A 97 7.48 16.22 8.22
N GLU A 98 6.22 16.66 8.24
CA GLU A 98 5.35 16.48 9.40
C GLU A 98 5.09 14.99 9.69
N LEU A 99 4.87 14.16 8.66
CA LEU A 99 4.70 12.71 8.78
C LEU A 99 5.96 12.06 9.34
N GLY A 100 7.13 12.35 8.75
CA GLY A 100 8.43 11.82 9.20
C GLY A 100 8.70 12.17 10.66
N ARG A 101 8.53 13.44 11.01
CA ARG A 101 8.72 13.95 12.36
C ARG A 101 7.80 13.26 13.38
N LYS A 102 6.52 13.05 13.05
CA LYS A 102 5.57 12.33 13.92
C LYS A 102 5.94 10.87 14.09
N ALA A 103 6.33 10.19 13.01
CA ALA A 103 6.76 8.80 13.07
C ALA A 103 8.04 8.64 13.90
N ALA A 104 9.04 9.49 13.69
CA ALA A 104 10.28 9.50 14.47
C ALA A 104 10.02 9.76 15.95
N LYS A 105 9.14 10.72 16.27
CA LYS A 105 8.74 11.02 17.65
C LYS A 105 8.04 9.82 18.31
N MET A 106 7.18 9.10 17.56
CA MET A 106 6.49 7.91 18.07
C MET A 106 7.49 6.78 18.36
N ALA A 107 8.44 6.52 17.48
CA ALA A 107 9.47 5.52 17.68
C ALA A 107 10.34 5.86 18.90
N SER A 108 10.84 7.11 18.98
CA SER A 108 11.67 7.57 20.11
C SER A 108 10.92 7.49 21.44
N ALA A 109 9.64 7.88 21.49
CA ALA A 109 8.85 7.86 22.72
C ALA A 109 8.61 6.43 23.26
N THR A 110 8.69 5.42 22.41
CA THR A 110 8.50 4.01 22.79
C THR A 110 9.81 3.23 22.91
N GLY A 111 10.95 3.88 22.65
CA GLY A 111 12.25 3.18 22.54
C GLY A 111 12.31 2.19 21.38
N GLY A 112 11.43 2.34 20.41
CA GLY A 112 11.27 1.47 19.25
C GLY A 112 12.08 1.90 18.03
N SER A 113 11.72 1.35 16.87
CA SER A 113 12.38 1.61 15.60
C SER A 113 11.40 1.82 14.45
N LEU A 114 11.88 2.38 13.35
CA LEU A 114 11.11 2.59 12.13
C LEU A 114 11.51 1.62 11.02
N LEU A 115 10.50 1.06 10.35
CA LEU A 115 10.61 0.34 9.08
C LEU A 115 9.92 1.20 8.02
N VAL A 116 10.68 1.89 7.17
CA VAL A 116 10.13 2.90 6.26
C VAL A 116 10.21 2.42 4.82
N THR A 117 9.10 2.49 4.10
CA THR A 117 9.14 2.32 2.64
C THR A 117 8.36 3.43 1.95
N THR A 118 8.87 3.83 0.79
CA THR A 118 8.27 4.85 -0.06
C THR A 118 7.72 4.24 -1.34
N SER A 119 7.00 5.01 -2.12
CA SER A 119 6.46 4.59 -3.41
C SER A 119 6.84 5.58 -4.51
N ARG A 120 6.66 5.19 -5.77
CA ARG A 120 6.83 6.10 -6.91
C ARG A 120 6.04 7.41 -6.74
N ARG A 121 4.91 7.37 -6.04
CA ARG A 121 4.04 8.54 -5.84
C ARG A 121 4.50 9.45 -4.71
N THR A 122 5.45 9.02 -3.87
CA THR A 122 6.07 9.86 -2.85
C THR A 122 6.86 10.99 -3.50
N GLY A 123 7.55 10.69 -4.62
CA GLY A 123 8.18 11.67 -5.49
C GLY A 123 9.15 12.58 -4.74
N GLU A 124 9.13 13.86 -5.08
CA GLU A 124 10.04 14.89 -4.53
C GLU A 124 9.90 15.09 -3.00
N ALA A 125 8.75 14.70 -2.42
CA ALA A 125 8.53 14.77 -0.98
C ALA A 125 9.31 13.73 -0.17
N GLU A 126 9.90 12.70 -0.84
CA GLU A 126 10.67 11.65 -0.18
C GLU A 126 11.85 12.21 0.63
N ALA A 127 12.61 13.11 0.05
CA ALA A 127 13.78 13.69 0.73
C ALA A 127 13.40 14.42 2.03
N ALA A 128 12.28 15.15 2.02
CA ALA A 128 11.77 15.86 3.18
C ALA A 128 11.27 14.89 4.28
N LEU A 129 10.65 13.77 3.88
CA LEU A 129 10.27 12.69 4.80
C LEU A 129 11.49 12.09 5.50
N LEU A 130 12.47 11.67 4.68
CA LEU A 130 13.64 10.92 5.17
C LEU A 130 14.58 11.77 6.02
N ALA A 131 14.62 13.09 5.81
CA ALA A 131 15.36 14.02 6.65
C ALA A 131 14.92 14.01 8.14
N GLU A 132 13.69 13.59 8.40
CA GLU A 132 13.13 13.51 9.76
C GLU A 132 13.27 12.10 10.40
N ILE A 133 13.72 11.10 9.62
CA ILE A 133 13.86 9.73 10.11
C ILE A 133 15.22 9.57 10.80
N ASN A 134 15.18 9.23 12.07
CA ASN A 134 16.36 9.03 12.90
C ASN A 134 16.57 7.54 13.19
N ASP A 135 17.80 7.14 13.53
CA ASP A 135 18.12 5.80 14.02
C ASP A 135 17.46 5.54 15.39
N PRO A 136 17.05 4.28 15.67
CA PRO A 136 17.23 3.09 14.84
C PRO A 136 16.12 2.96 13.78
N ASN A 137 16.52 2.70 12.53
CA ASN A 137 15.56 2.51 11.42
C ASN A 137 16.08 1.52 10.37
N PHE A 138 15.16 1.10 9.48
CA PHE A 138 15.44 0.47 8.20
C PHE A 138 14.60 1.16 7.12
N VAL A 139 15.27 1.71 6.11
CA VAL A 139 14.59 2.42 5.01
C VAL A 139 14.78 1.67 3.70
N PHE A 140 13.69 1.47 2.98
CA PHE A 140 13.68 0.95 1.60
C PHE A 140 12.90 1.91 0.71
N ARG A 141 13.59 2.62 -0.15
CA ARG A 141 12.99 3.64 -1.03
C ARG A 141 12.48 3.03 -2.32
N TRP A 142 11.59 3.73 -2.96
CA TRP A 142 11.20 3.39 -4.32
C TRP A 142 12.41 3.48 -5.26
N GLY A 143 12.73 2.35 -5.92
CA GLY A 143 13.86 2.26 -6.85
C GLY A 143 15.16 1.75 -6.23
N ASP A 144 15.22 1.51 -4.93
CA ASP A 144 16.35 0.82 -4.31
C ASP A 144 16.50 -0.59 -4.88
N GLU A 145 17.74 -1.04 -5.07
CA GLU A 145 18.05 -2.38 -5.52
C GLU A 145 17.82 -3.40 -4.40
N GLY A 146 17.54 -4.66 -4.81
CA GLY A 146 17.36 -5.78 -3.89
C GLY A 146 15.92 -6.19 -3.66
N GLU A 147 15.73 -7.05 -2.67
CA GLU A 147 14.42 -7.59 -2.32
C GLU A 147 13.58 -6.55 -1.58
N ASN A 148 12.34 -6.39 -2.04
CA ASN A 148 11.41 -5.44 -1.43
C ASN A 148 10.90 -5.96 -0.08
N PRO A 149 11.18 -5.28 1.04
CA PRO A 149 10.85 -5.74 2.39
C PRO A 149 9.38 -5.54 2.78
N TYR A 150 8.51 -5.11 1.87
CA TYR A 150 7.12 -4.73 2.18
C TYR A 150 6.37 -5.78 3.01
N PHE A 151 6.44 -7.07 2.62
CA PHE A 151 5.80 -8.14 3.38
C PHE A 151 6.51 -8.41 4.71
N GLY A 152 7.83 -8.25 4.77
CA GLY A 152 8.61 -8.31 6.01
C GLY A 152 8.21 -7.21 7.00
N PHE A 153 7.98 -5.99 6.50
CA PHE A 153 7.46 -4.89 7.32
C PHE A 153 6.09 -5.22 7.89
N LEU A 154 5.16 -5.69 7.04
CA LEU A 154 3.81 -6.07 7.49
C LEU A 154 3.82 -7.23 8.49
N ALA A 155 4.75 -8.18 8.34
CA ALA A 155 4.84 -9.37 9.18
C ALA A 155 5.50 -9.10 10.54
N LEU A 156 6.47 -8.16 10.61
CA LEU A 156 7.35 -7.99 11.76
C LEU A 156 7.17 -6.66 12.50
N ALA A 157 6.31 -5.78 11.98
CA ALA A 157 5.96 -4.55 12.68
C ALA A 157 4.92 -4.80 13.77
N ASP A 158 5.08 -4.11 14.90
CA ASP A 158 4.10 -4.08 15.99
C ASP A 158 2.99 -3.06 15.71
N THR A 159 3.27 -2.07 14.85
CA THR A 159 2.31 -1.04 14.39
C THR A 159 2.58 -0.72 12.93
N VAL A 160 1.52 -0.49 12.16
CA VAL A 160 1.61 -0.07 10.75
C VAL A 160 0.91 1.27 10.57
N ILE A 161 1.61 2.22 9.96
CA ILE A 161 1.11 3.55 9.56
C ILE A 161 1.09 3.59 8.03
N VAL A 162 -0.07 3.95 7.44
CA VAL A 162 -0.28 4.05 5.99
C VAL A 162 -0.91 5.40 5.62
#